data_18bef6b91d47671edb3590f822953d79
#
_entry.id   18bef6b91d47671edb3590f822953d79
#
_cell.length_a   1.000
_cell.length_b   1.000
_cell.length_c   1.000
_cell.angle_alpha   90.00
_cell.angle_beta   90.00
_cell.angle_gamma   90.00
#
_symmetry.space_group_name_H-M   'P 1'
#
loop_
_entity.id
_entity.type
_entity.pdbx_description
1 polymer ?
#
loop_
_entity_poly.entity_id
_entity_poly.type
_entity_poly.pdbx_seq_one_letter_code
_entity_poly.pdbx_strand_id
1 'polypeptide(L)'
;MKSMGDLVDRNIRIIGADPLTQRGFTQIPNAILKAKCIGGGAKLAYAMLLSYAMGDDECFPGQDRLGIDMGISRQTANQYIKELADKGYINIKRRGQGRSNLYEINLKAKVLKAAR
;
A
#
# COMPACT_ATOMS: atom_id res chain seq x y z
N MET A 1 -8.23 19.36 -12.26
CA MET A 1 -9.38 18.45 -12.23
C MET A 1 -10.08 18.47 -13.59
N LYS A 2 -10.47 17.31 -14.08
CA LYS A 2 -11.11 17.25 -15.38
C LYS A 2 -12.57 17.69 -15.32
N SER A 3 -13.04 18.28 -16.40
CA SER A 3 -14.41 18.75 -16.49
C SER A 3 -15.38 17.58 -16.61
N MET A 4 -16.66 17.86 -16.40
CA MET A 4 -17.70 16.85 -16.56
C MET A 4 -17.76 16.31 -18.00
N GLY A 5 -17.46 17.17 -19.00
CA GLY A 5 -17.40 16.73 -20.39
C GLY A 5 -16.37 15.64 -20.62
N ASP A 6 -15.20 15.75 -19.97
CA ASP A 6 -14.17 14.71 -20.08
C ASP A 6 -14.64 13.38 -19.50
N LEU A 7 -15.45 13.40 -18.43
CA LEU A 7 -15.97 12.19 -17.81
C LEU A 7 -17.00 11.49 -18.69
N VAL A 8 -17.78 12.27 -19.45
CA VAL A 8 -18.82 11.71 -20.34
C VAL A 8 -18.21 10.80 -21.41
N ASP A 9 -17.02 11.16 -21.90
CA ASP A 9 -16.36 10.41 -22.97
C ASP A 9 -15.67 9.13 -22.49
N ARG A 10 -15.68 8.88 -21.19
CA ARG A 10 -15.00 7.71 -20.64
C ARG A 10 -15.94 6.52 -20.52
N ASN A 11 -15.39 5.32 -20.70
CA ASN A 11 -16.17 4.09 -20.58
C ASN A 11 -16.09 3.44 -19.20
N ILE A 12 -15.67 4.18 -18.17
CA ILE A 12 -15.64 3.74 -16.78
C ILE A 12 -16.47 4.68 -15.93
N ARG A 13 -17.32 4.09 -15.09
CA ARG A 13 -18.22 4.86 -14.24
C ARG A 13 -18.25 4.22 -12.85
N ILE A 14 -18.25 5.07 -11.81
CA ILE A 14 -18.39 4.60 -10.43
C ILE A 14 -19.86 4.69 -10.06
N ILE A 15 -20.42 3.56 -9.64
CA ILE A 15 -21.85 3.46 -9.31
C ILE A 15 -21.98 2.95 -7.87
N GLY A 16 -22.79 3.65 -7.05
CA GLY A 16 -23.19 3.18 -5.73
C GLY A 16 -22.03 2.80 -4.84
N ALA A 17 -21.49 3.74 -4.08
CA ALA A 17 -20.27 3.51 -3.31
C ALA A 17 -20.50 3.29 -1.81
N ASP A 18 -21.74 3.33 -1.34
CA ASP A 18 -22.00 3.42 0.09
C ASP A 18 -21.38 2.32 0.96
N PRO A 19 -21.53 1.01 0.66
CA PRO A 19 -20.91 0.02 1.54
C PRO A 19 -19.39 0.08 1.55
N LEU A 20 -18.78 0.50 0.43
CA LEU A 20 -17.34 0.61 0.34
C LEU A 20 -16.82 1.85 1.04
N THR A 21 -17.52 2.99 0.90
CA THR A 21 -17.06 4.25 1.46
C THR A 21 -17.18 4.27 2.98
N GLN A 22 -18.07 3.47 3.57
CA GLN A 22 -18.18 3.38 5.02
C GLN A 22 -16.90 2.88 5.68
N ARG A 23 -16.09 2.11 4.96
CA ARG A 23 -14.81 1.59 5.45
C ARG A 23 -13.65 2.51 5.12
N GLY A 24 -13.93 3.60 4.41
CA GLY A 24 -12.92 4.56 4.02
C GLY A 24 -12.18 4.17 2.75
N PHE A 25 -11.17 4.95 2.42
CA PHE A 25 -10.34 4.76 1.24
C PHE A 25 -8.88 4.88 1.62
N THR A 26 -8.04 4.16 0.87
CA THR A 26 -6.59 4.33 0.97
C THR A 26 -6.10 4.92 -0.35
N GLN A 27 -5.42 6.07 -0.28
CA GLN A 27 -4.82 6.69 -1.45
C GLN A 27 -3.48 6.04 -1.73
N ILE A 28 -3.27 5.61 -2.97
CA ILE A 28 -2.05 4.93 -3.39
C ILE A 28 -1.38 5.78 -4.47
N PRO A 29 -0.07 6.09 -4.33
CA PRO A 29 0.63 6.82 -5.39
C PRO A 29 0.52 6.10 -6.74
N ASN A 30 0.24 6.85 -7.79
CA ASN A 30 0.15 6.26 -9.12
C ASN A 30 1.46 5.59 -9.54
N ALA A 31 2.58 6.11 -9.09
CA ALA A 31 3.88 5.51 -9.37
C ALA A 31 3.97 4.07 -8.84
N ILE A 32 3.36 3.81 -7.69
CA ILE A 32 3.31 2.45 -7.12
C ILE A 32 2.37 1.57 -7.93
N LEU A 33 1.19 2.08 -8.26
CA LEU A 33 0.21 1.33 -9.06
C LEU A 33 0.79 0.91 -10.40
N LYS A 34 1.61 1.75 -11.01
CA LYS A 34 2.16 1.53 -12.34
C LYS A 34 3.58 0.98 -12.31
N ALA A 35 4.13 0.72 -11.13
CA ALA A 35 5.50 0.21 -11.01
C ALA A 35 5.62 -1.17 -11.65
N LYS A 36 6.65 -1.35 -12.48
CA LYS A 36 6.88 -2.62 -13.17
C LYS A 36 7.91 -3.49 -12.46
N CYS A 37 8.60 -2.94 -11.48
CA CYS A 37 9.65 -3.65 -10.75
C CYS A 37 9.14 -4.43 -9.55
N ILE A 38 7.87 -4.29 -9.19
CA ILE A 38 7.24 -5.05 -8.12
C ILE A 38 5.94 -5.67 -8.62
N GLY A 39 5.58 -6.81 -8.05
CA GLY A 39 4.37 -7.52 -8.43
C GLY A 39 3.12 -6.93 -7.80
N GLY A 40 1.95 -7.41 -8.26
CA GLY A 40 0.66 -6.94 -7.78
C GLY A 40 0.46 -7.16 -6.29
N GLY A 41 0.94 -8.30 -5.77
CA GLY A 41 0.84 -8.57 -4.33
C GLY A 41 1.62 -7.58 -3.50
N ALA A 42 2.83 -7.23 -3.94
CA ALA A 42 3.63 -6.24 -3.24
C ALA A 42 2.97 -4.86 -3.28
N LYS A 43 2.33 -4.49 -4.39
CA LYS A 43 1.58 -3.23 -4.50
C LYS A 43 0.44 -3.18 -3.49
N LEU A 44 -0.30 -4.29 -3.36
CA LEU A 44 -1.38 -4.37 -2.38
C LEU A 44 -0.84 -4.33 -0.96
N ALA A 45 0.29 -4.98 -0.69
CA ALA A 45 0.92 -4.92 0.62
C ALA A 45 1.31 -3.48 0.96
N TYR A 46 1.87 -2.75 0.01
CA TYR A 46 2.19 -1.33 0.19
C TYR A 46 0.94 -0.53 0.55
N ALA A 47 -0.15 -0.76 -0.17
CA ALA A 47 -1.42 -0.09 0.10
C ALA A 47 -1.94 -0.43 1.51
N MET A 48 -1.81 -1.69 1.93
CA MET A 48 -2.23 -2.09 3.28
C MET A 48 -1.40 -1.38 4.34
N LEU A 49 -0.08 -1.28 4.14
CA LEU A 49 0.78 -0.55 5.07
C LEU A 49 0.37 0.91 5.17
N LEU A 50 0.03 1.54 4.04
CA LEU A 50 -0.49 2.91 4.05
C LEU A 50 -1.78 3.00 4.85
N SER A 51 -2.68 2.02 4.70
CA SER A 51 -3.94 2.04 5.43
C SER A 51 -3.73 1.96 6.94
N TYR A 52 -2.75 1.16 7.38
CA TYR A 52 -2.43 1.09 8.80
C TYR A 52 -1.82 2.41 9.29
N ALA A 53 -0.92 3.00 8.50
CA ALA A 53 -0.24 4.23 8.90
C ALA A 53 -1.18 5.42 8.99
N MET A 54 -2.19 5.46 8.13
CA MET A 54 -3.15 6.56 8.06
C MET A 54 -4.41 6.30 8.88
N GLY A 55 -4.55 5.09 9.43
CA GLY A 55 -5.69 4.73 10.25
C GLY A 55 -5.51 5.08 11.71
N ASP A 56 -6.47 4.67 12.52
CA ASP A 56 -6.48 4.99 13.94
C ASP A 56 -5.33 4.34 14.72
N ASP A 57 -4.89 3.17 14.26
CA ASP A 57 -3.85 2.41 14.97
C ASP A 57 -2.45 2.98 14.75
N GLU A 58 -2.21 3.63 13.63
CA GLU A 58 -0.95 4.29 13.29
C GLU A 58 0.28 3.37 13.38
N CYS A 59 0.08 2.07 13.30
CA CYS A 59 1.19 1.11 13.39
C CYS A 59 0.94 -0.11 12.52
N PHE A 60 2.03 -0.80 12.20
CA PHE A 60 1.94 -2.07 11.49
C PHE A 60 1.80 -3.19 12.51
N PRO A 61 0.68 -3.92 12.51
CA PRO A 61 0.43 -4.96 13.51
C PRO A 61 1.20 -6.26 13.27
N GLY A 62 1.93 -6.38 12.15
CA GLY A 62 2.76 -7.55 11.87
C GLY A 62 2.31 -8.35 10.66
N GLN A 63 3.14 -9.29 10.25
CA GLN A 63 2.89 -10.09 9.05
C GLN A 63 1.68 -11.01 9.20
N ASP A 64 1.39 -11.48 10.41
CA ASP A 64 0.19 -12.31 10.62
C ASP A 64 -1.08 -11.52 10.27
N ARG A 65 -1.18 -10.31 10.78
CA ARG A 65 -2.34 -9.46 10.51
C ARG A 65 -2.40 -9.06 9.06
N LEU A 66 -1.25 -8.75 8.47
CA LEU A 66 -1.19 -8.40 7.05
C LEU A 66 -1.71 -9.56 6.20
N GLY A 67 -1.29 -10.78 6.52
CA GLY A 67 -1.77 -11.95 5.80
C GLY A 67 -3.28 -12.13 5.92
N ILE A 68 -3.81 -11.96 7.13
CA ILE A 68 -5.26 -12.06 7.36
C ILE A 68 -6.02 -11.01 6.55
N ASP A 69 -5.57 -9.77 6.62
CA ASP A 69 -6.26 -8.67 5.93
C ASP A 69 -6.20 -8.79 4.42
N MET A 70 -5.11 -9.36 3.89
CA MET A 70 -4.96 -9.57 2.44
C MET A 70 -5.53 -10.92 1.97
N GLY A 71 -5.90 -11.81 2.89
CA GLY A 71 -6.37 -13.15 2.53
C GLY A 71 -5.26 -14.05 2.00
N ILE A 72 -4.04 -13.91 2.51
CA ILE A 72 -2.89 -14.69 2.08
C ILE A 72 -2.19 -15.27 3.32
N SER A 73 -1.22 -16.17 3.10
CA SER A 73 -0.44 -16.74 4.18
C SER A 73 0.54 -15.70 4.74
N ARG A 74 0.96 -15.93 5.98
CA ARG A 74 1.99 -15.11 6.62
C ARG A 74 3.29 -15.13 5.79
N GLN A 75 3.64 -16.29 5.25
CA GLN A 75 4.85 -16.42 4.45
C GLN A 75 4.80 -15.56 3.19
N THR A 76 3.66 -15.55 2.51
CA THR A 76 3.47 -14.74 1.32
C THR A 76 3.50 -13.25 1.68
N ALA A 77 2.85 -12.87 2.78
CA ALA A 77 2.90 -11.48 3.25
C ALA A 77 4.34 -11.04 3.51
N ASN A 78 5.12 -11.91 4.17
CA ASN A 78 6.52 -11.62 4.44
C ASN A 78 7.35 -11.46 3.16
N GLN A 79 7.06 -12.26 2.13
CA GLN A 79 7.73 -12.12 0.83
C GLN A 79 7.45 -10.76 0.19
N TYR A 80 6.22 -10.28 0.27
CA TYR A 80 5.86 -8.97 -0.27
C TYR A 80 6.56 -7.84 0.50
N ILE A 81 6.65 -7.97 1.82
CA ILE A 81 7.37 -6.99 2.65
C ILE A 81 8.84 -6.94 2.25
N LYS A 82 9.47 -8.11 2.07
CA LYS A 82 10.86 -8.18 1.64
C LYS A 82 11.06 -7.57 0.25
N GLU A 83 10.15 -7.85 -0.67
CA GLU A 83 10.22 -7.28 -2.01
C GLU A 83 10.19 -5.76 -1.96
N LEU A 84 9.28 -5.20 -1.16
CA LEU A 84 9.18 -3.75 -1.01
C LEU A 84 10.44 -3.16 -0.37
N ALA A 85 10.98 -3.85 0.64
CA ALA A 85 12.20 -3.39 1.31
C ALA A 85 13.41 -3.44 0.37
N ASP A 86 13.53 -4.50 -0.41
CA ASP A 86 14.65 -4.67 -1.35
C ASP A 86 14.63 -3.59 -2.43
N LYS A 87 13.46 -3.10 -2.81
CA LYS A 87 13.33 -2.06 -3.82
C LYS A 87 13.32 -0.65 -3.24
N GLY A 88 13.42 -0.53 -1.92
CA GLY A 88 13.50 0.77 -1.27
C GLY A 88 12.18 1.47 -1.04
N TYR A 89 11.04 0.80 -1.30
CA TYR A 89 9.73 1.41 -1.08
C TYR A 89 9.35 1.46 0.39
N ILE A 90 9.94 0.59 1.20
CA ILE A 90 9.81 0.66 2.65
C ILE A 90 11.19 0.48 3.27
N ASN A 91 11.36 0.99 4.48
CA ASN A 91 12.57 0.77 5.29
C ASN A 91 12.15 0.03 6.55
N ILE A 92 12.92 -0.98 6.91
CA ILE A 92 12.69 -1.75 8.13
C ILE A 92 13.83 -1.48 9.09
N LYS A 93 13.51 -0.88 10.24
CA LYS A 93 14.52 -0.54 11.25
C LYS A 93 14.27 -1.34 12.51
N ARG A 94 15.31 -1.98 13.01
CA ARG A 94 15.26 -2.66 14.29
C ARG A 94 15.33 -1.63 15.41
N ARG A 95 14.47 -1.79 16.41
CA ARG A 95 14.41 -0.86 17.54
C ARG A 95 14.96 -1.45 18.83
N GLY A 96 15.61 -2.62 18.74
CA GLY A 96 16.22 -3.24 19.87
C GLY A 96 15.40 -4.40 20.43
N GLN A 97 15.97 -5.04 21.42
CA GLN A 97 15.39 -6.26 22.01
C GLN A 97 14.09 -5.93 22.73
N GLY A 98 13.09 -6.78 22.53
CA GLY A 98 11.78 -6.61 23.16
C GLY A 98 10.87 -5.61 22.47
N ARG A 99 11.30 -5.01 21.35
CA ARG A 99 10.47 -4.10 20.56
C ARG A 99 10.27 -4.62 19.17
N SER A 100 9.08 -4.36 18.60
CA SER A 100 8.83 -4.64 17.21
C SER A 100 9.65 -3.70 16.31
N ASN A 101 9.91 -4.15 15.09
CA ASN A 101 10.61 -3.34 14.11
C ASN A 101 9.78 -2.09 13.75
N LEU A 102 10.47 -1.03 13.36
CA LEU A 102 9.83 0.15 12.80
C LEU A 102 9.78 0.00 11.28
N TYR A 103 8.59 0.14 10.71
CA TYR A 103 8.38 0.08 9.28
C TYR A 103 8.09 1.48 8.76
N GLU A 104 8.97 1.98 7.89
CA GLU A 104 8.79 3.30 7.31
C GLU A 104 8.36 3.16 5.86
N ILE A 105 7.25 3.81 5.51
CA ILE A 105 6.77 3.82 4.13
C ILE A 105 7.44 4.99 3.42
N ASN A 106 8.16 4.68 2.34
CA ASN A 106 8.96 5.66 1.65
C ASN A 106 8.14 6.34 0.55
N LEU A 107 7.79 7.60 0.77
CA LEU A 107 7.04 8.40 -0.20
C LEU A 107 7.91 9.45 -0.88
N LYS A 108 9.24 9.33 -0.77
CA LYS A 108 10.15 10.28 -1.38
C LYS A 108 10.04 10.23 -2.90
N ALA A 109 10.00 11.40 -3.52
CA ALA A 109 9.81 11.51 -4.97
C ALA A 109 10.86 10.75 -5.76
N LYS A 110 12.11 10.71 -5.26
CA LYS A 110 13.20 10.00 -5.93
C LYS A 110 12.89 8.52 -6.08
N VAL A 111 12.38 7.89 -5.02
CA VAL A 111 12.04 6.46 -5.03
C VAL A 111 10.86 6.21 -5.94
N LEU A 112 9.82 7.05 -5.84
CA LEU A 112 8.62 6.88 -6.65
C LEU A 112 8.88 7.10 -8.14
N LYS A 113 9.80 8.00 -8.48
CA LYS A 113 10.21 8.19 -9.89
C LYS A 113 10.91 6.97 -10.44
N ALA A 114 11.74 6.32 -9.63
CA ALA A 114 12.45 5.11 -10.05
C ALA A 114 11.49 3.93 -10.26
N ALA A 115 10.26 4.01 -9.78
CA ALA A 115 9.26 2.97 -9.94
C ALA A 115 8.67 2.90 -11.35
N ARG A 116 8.90 3.90 -12.17
CA ARG A 116 8.37 3.96 -13.54
C ARG A 116 9.00 2.93 -14.46
#